data_9b61b108891a2d72f4602692f52fd0c7
#
_entry.id   9b61b108891a2d72f4602692f52fd0c7
#
_cell.length_a   1.000
_cell.length_b   1.000
_cell.length_c   1.000
_cell.angle_alpha   90.00
_cell.angle_beta   90.00
_cell.angle_gamma   90.00
#
_symmetry.space_group_name_H-M   'P 1'
#
loop_
_entity.id
_entity.type
_entity.pdbx_description
1 polymer ?
#
loop_
_entity_poly.entity_id
_entity_poly.type
_entity_poly.pdbx_seq_one_letter_code
_entity_poly.pdbx_strand_id
1 'polypeptide(L)'
;EVEASRKLADLKKMDPMRIFYRTLDAEVYNGDYKVPIRLFFPTEEDMENGAASGKKPPVILFFHGGGWVTESVENYQRVCARMAQSTGQIVASVEYRLAPEYRFPVGLMDCYAAAKTFYTNRFLLNTDPDRITIMGDSAGGNLAAAVCMMARDRGDFFPKKQILIYPALNNCYTEDSPFESVKTNGTGYLLTAEKMEDYLKFYESCPEDRRNPYFAPILEKNFRNMPDTLILTAEFDPLRDEGEVFGEKLKEAGNRVEVHRIAGAFHGYFALGIKFLHVQESFAYVNRFLETEEQEEGKHHEERICTVEKT
;
A
#
# COMPACT_ATOMS: atom_id res chain seq x y z
N GLU A 1 -10.73 22.73 -8.81
CA GLU A 1 -9.75 22.35 -7.81
C GLU A 1 -9.16 20.96 -8.13
N VAL A 2 -9.97 19.91 -8.25
CA VAL A 2 -9.53 18.55 -8.63
C VAL A 2 -8.73 18.56 -9.93
N GLU A 3 -9.21 19.26 -10.99
CA GLU A 3 -8.52 19.34 -12.26
C GLU A 3 -7.15 20.06 -12.14
N ALA A 4 -7.05 21.08 -11.30
CA ALA A 4 -5.80 21.79 -11.05
C ALA A 4 -4.79 20.89 -10.31
N SER A 5 -5.25 20.14 -9.31
CA SER A 5 -4.44 19.18 -8.57
C SER A 5 -3.94 18.03 -9.48
N ARG A 6 -4.79 17.53 -10.37
CA ARG A 6 -4.40 16.51 -11.37
C ARG A 6 -3.38 17.04 -12.37
N LYS A 7 -3.55 18.27 -12.88
CA LYS A 7 -2.55 18.91 -13.76
C LYS A 7 -1.20 19.07 -13.09
N LEU A 8 -1.17 19.39 -11.79
CA LEU A 8 0.08 19.47 -11.04
C LEU A 8 0.73 18.10 -10.88
N ALA A 9 -0.07 17.07 -10.59
CA ALA A 9 0.41 15.69 -10.52
C ALA A 9 0.98 15.23 -11.88
N ASP A 10 0.36 15.60 -13.00
CA ASP A 10 0.80 15.23 -14.35
C ASP A 10 2.19 15.77 -14.73
N LEU A 11 2.71 16.79 -14.04
CA LEU A 11 4.09 17.23 -14.24
C LEU A 11 5.12 16.12 -13.92
N LYS A 12 4.77 15.17 -13.04
CA LYS A 12 5.59 14.00 -12.71
C LYS A 12 5.74 13.03 -13.89
N LYS A 13 4.82 13.03 -14.84
CA LYS A 13 4.88 12.21 -16.06
C LYS A 13 6.08 12.57 -16.96
N MET A 14 6.65 13.74 -16.80
CA MET A 14 7.84 14.19 -17.52
C MET A 14 9.14 13.66 -16.92
N ASP A 15 9.17 12.40 -16.47
CA ASP A 15 10.38 11.77 -15.96
C ASP A 15 11.26 11.27 -17.13
N PRO A 16 12.41 11.91 -17.39
CA PRO A 16 13.30 11.48 -18.48
C PRO A 16 13.94 10.10 -18.23
N MET A 17 13.92 9.62 -16.99
CA MET A 17 14.50 8.32 -16.62
C MET A 17 13.54 7.14 -16.89
N ARG A 18 12.28 7.42 -17.26
CA ARG A 18 11.23 6.38 -17.47
C ARG A 18 11.66 5.31 -18.50
N ILE A 19 12.45 5.68 -19.50
CA ILE A 19 12.93 4.77 -20.55
C ILE A 19 13.88 3.68 -20.01
N PHE A 20 14.42 3.88 -18.83
CA PHE A 20 15.30 2.91 -18.14
C PHE A 20 14.54 2.02 -17.14
N TYR A 21 13.23 2.23 -16.96
CA TYR A 21 12.45 1.39 -16.08
C TYR A 21 12.04 0.10 -16.79
N ARG A 22 12.26 -1.02 -16.15
CA ARG A 22 11.89 -2.34 -16.65
C ARG A 22 10.43 -2.59 -16.28
N THR A 23 9.53 -2.37 -17.22
CA THR A 23 8.10 -2.45 -16.97
C THR A 23 7.37 -3.33 -17.97
N LEU A 24 6.28 -3.93 -17.49
CA LEU A 24 5.33 -4.67 -18.32
C LEU A 24 3.92 -4.24 -17.90
N ASP A 25 3.09 -3.86 -18.87
CA ASP A 25 1.70 -3.52 -18.62
C ASP A 25 0.83 -4.78 -18.70
N ALA A 26 -0.09 -4.93 -17.78
CA ALA A 26 -1.05 -6.00 -17.67
C ALA A 26 -2.44 -5.46 -17.30
N GLU A 27 -3.46 -6.30 -17.35
CA GLU A 27 -4.82 -5.94 -16.97
C GLU A 27 -5.43 -7.06 -16.11
N VAL A 28 -6.25 -6.68 -15.14
CA VAL A 28 -7.13 -7.61 -14.41
C VAL A 28 -8.58 -7.17 -14.56
N TYR A 29 -9.52 -8.09 -14.38
CA TYR A 29 -10.93 -7.80 -14.53
C TYR A 29 -11.60 -7.52 -13.17
N ASN A 30 -12.36 -6.43 -13.11
CA ASN A 30 -13.35 -6.16 -12.07
C ASN A 30 -14.73 -6.04 -12.75
N GLY A 31 -15.48 -7.16 -12.81
CA GLY A 31 -16.63 -7.25 -13.70
C GLY A 31 -16.22 -7.04 -15.17
N ASP A 32 -16.88 -6.11 -15.85
CA ASP A 32 -16.57 -5.76 -17.24
C ASP A 32 -15.44 -4.72 -17.37
N TYR A 33 -14.99 -4.14 -16.25
CA TYR A 33 -13.92 -3.15 -16.26
C TYR A 33 -12.56 -3.83 -16.20
N LYS A 34 -11.66 -3.40 -17.08
CA LYS A 34 -10.26 -3.80 -17.09
C LYS A 34 -9.44 -2.83 -16.25
N VAL A 35 -8.97 -3.28 -15.11
CA VAL A 35 -8.09 -2.52 -14.22
C VAL A 35 -6.67 -2.63 -14.73
N PRO A 36 -6.03 -1.53 -15.19
CA PRO A 36 -4.66 -1.58 -15.66
C PRO A 36 -3.69 -1.80 -14.49
N ILE A 37 -2.64 -2.57 -14.76
CA ILE A 37 -1.56 -2.83 -13.80
C ILE A 37 -0.24 -2.65 -14.52
N ARG A 38 0.71 -1.94 -13.89
CA ARG A 38 2.09 -1.90 -14.37
C ARG A 38 2.99 -2.65 -13.41
N LEU A 39 3.71 -3.63 -13.96
CA LEU A 39 4.73 -4.40 -13.28
C LEU A 39 6.08 -3.69 -13.42
N PHE A 40 6.79 -3.51 -12.32
CA PHE A 40 8.16 -3.00 -12.29
C PHE A 40 9.08 -4.10 -11.80
N PHE A 41 10.10 -4.40 -12.58
CA PHE A 41 11.04 -5.48 -12.28
C PHE A 41 12.34 -4.92 -11.68
N PRO A 42 12.91 -5.60 -10.67
CA PRO A 42 14.15 -5.16 -10.03
C PRO A 42 15.35 -5.23 -11.00
N THR A 43 15.42 -6.28 -11.84
CA THR A 43 16.48 -6.50 -12.80
C THR A 43 15.93 -6.82 -14.20
N GLU A 44 16.80 -6.76 -15.22
CA GLU A 44 16.47 -7.16 -16.59
C GLU A 44 16.26 -8.68 -16.68
N GLU A 45 17.08 -9.45 -15.97
CA GLU A 45 16.93 -10.90 -15.87
C GLU A 45 15.56 -11.31 -15.30
N ASP A 46 15.07 -10.61 -14.27
CA ASP A 46 13.75 -10.89 -13.69
C ASP A 46 12.63 -10.57 -14.69
N MET A 47 12.80 -9.56 -15.53
CA MET A 47 11.82 -9.20 -16.56
C MET A 47 11.82 -10.23 -17.72
N GLU A 48 13.00 -10.65 -18.20
CA GLU A 48 13.15 -11.57 -19.31
C GLU A 48 12.79 -13.01 -18.94
N ASN A 49 13.19 -13.45 -17.74
CA ASN A 49 13.03 -14.83 -17.30
C ASN A 49 11.73 -15.06 -16.49
N GLY A 50 11.07 -14.04 -15.99
CA GLY A 50 9.79 -14.00 -15.29
C GLY A 50 9.18 -15.36 -14.91
N ALA A 51 8.13 -15.74 -15.62
CA ALA A 51 7.46 -17.03 -15.43
C ALA A 51 8.25 -18.24 -15.98
N ALA A 52 9.22 -18.05 -16.86
CA ALA A 52 9.96 -19.13 -17.51
C ALA A 52 11.07 -19.73 -16.64
N SER A 53 11.59 -19.00 -15.64
CA SER A 53 12.69 -19.45 -14.79
C SER A 53 12.34 -20.53 -13.76
N GLY A 54 11.06 -20.86 -13.59
CA GLY A 54 10.58 -21.73 -12.51
C GLY A 54 10.68 -21.11 -11.10
N LYS A 55 11.28 -19.92 -10.98
CA LYS A 55 11.32 -19.15 -9.73
C LYS A 55 9.93 -18.57 -9.45
N LYS A 56 9.58 -18.47 -8.19
CA LYS A 56 8.38 -17.79 -7.70
C LYS A 56 8.79 -16.44 -7.13
N PRO A 57 8.83 -15.35 -7.93
CA PRO A 57 9.30 -14.06 -7.43
C PRO A 57 8.37 -13.51 -6.36
N PRO A 58 8.90 -12.84 -5.33
CA PRO A 58 8.09 -12.08 -4.41
C PRO A 58 7.50 -10.84 -5.10
N VAL A 59 6.30 -10.45 -4.69
CA VAL A 59 5.55 -9.35 -5.31
C VAL A 59 5.05 -8.38 -4.25
N ILE A 60 5.25 -7.10 -4.47
CA ILE A 60 4.55 -6.02 -3.77
C ILE A 60 3.40 -5.55 -4.67
N LEU A 61 2.17 -5.81 -4.24
CA LEU A 61 0.98 -5.23 -4.85
C LEU A 61 0.77 -3.84 -4.24
N PHE A 62 0.98 -2.80 -5.05
CA PHE A 62 1.06 -1.44 -4.59
C PHE A 62 -0.13 -0.59 -5.04
N PHE A 63 -0.72 0.14 -4.09
CA PHE A 63 -1.77 1.12 -4.31
C PHE A 63 -1.23 2.52 -4.00
N HIS A 64 -1.26 3.41 -4.99
CA HIS A 64 -0.70 4.75 -4.88
C HIS A 64 -1.56 5.68 -4.02
N GLY A 65 -0.95 6.72 -3.44
CA GLY A 65 -1.62 7.80 -2.75
C GLY A 65 -2.34 8.78 -3.69
N GLY A 66 -2.73 9.93 -3.16
CA GLY A 66 -3.39 11.00 -3.93
C GLY A 66 -4.83 11.26 -3.52
N GLY A 67 -5.20 10.94 -2.27
CA GLY A 67 -6.53 11.25 -1.71
C GLY A 67 -7.69 10.60 -2.47
N TRP A 68 -7.48 9.44 -3.12
CA TRP A 68 -8.42 8.74 -4.00
C TRP A 68 -8.86 9.53 -5.24
N VAL A 69 -8.30 10.72 -5.47
CA VAL A 69 -8.76 11.73 -6.44
C VAL A 69 -7.71 12.06 -7.48
N THR A 70 -6.45 11.99 -7.10
CA THR A 70 -5.31 12.40 -7.94
C THR A 70 -4.30 11.27 -8.06
N GLU A 71 -3.23 11.53 -8.81
CA GLU A 71 -2.14 10.61 -9.09
C GLU A 71 -2.54 9.47 -10.04
N SER A 72 -1.58 8.64 -10.38
CA SER A 72 -1.73 7.50 -11.30
C SER A 72 -0.50 6.61 -11.21
N VAL A 73 -0.56 5.43 -11.80
CA VAL A 73 0.60 4.55 -11.99
C VAL A 73 1.72 5.27 -12.75
N GLU A 74 1.37 6.10 -13.75
CA GLU A 74 2.35 6.88 -14.51
C GLU A 74 3.07 7.92 -13.63
N ASN A 75 2.36 8.58 -12.71
CA ASN A 75 2.96 9.56 -11.80
C ASN A 75 3.87 8.88 -10.76
N TYR A 76 3.54 7.66 -10.36
CA TYR A 76 4.26 6.86 -9.36
C TYR A 76 5.35 5.96 -9.96
N GLN A 77 5.55 5.95 -11.29
CA GLN A 77 6.50 5.03 -11.94
C GLN A 77 7.91 5.11 -11.34
N ARG A 78 8.38 6.30 -10.98
CA ARG A 78 9.69 6.48 -10.36
C ARG A 78 9.75 5.86 -8.96
N VAL A 79 8.71 6.01 -8.17
CA VAL A 79 8.59 5.43 -6.81
C VAL A 79 8.58 3.91 -6.92
N CYS A 80 7.75 3.35 -7.80
CA CYS A 80 7.59 1.91 -8.00
C CYS A 80 8.87 1.26 -8.54
N ALA A 81 9.54 1.89 -9.53
CA ALA A 81 10.79 1.40 -10.06
C ALA A 81 11.91 1.37 -8.99
N ARG A 82 11.97 2.41 -8.15
CA ARG A 82 12.92 2.45 -7.03
C ARG A 82 12.58 1.45 -5.93
N MET A 83 11.30 1.25 -5.68
CA MET A 83 10.82 0.22 -4.74
C MET A 83 11.26 -1.16 -5.22
N ALA A 84 11.01 -1.51 -6.49
CA ALA A 84 11.45 -2.77 -7.05
C ALA A 84 12.98 -2.98 -6.90
N GLN A 85 13.79 -1.96 -7.25
CA GLN A 85 15.25 -2.02 -7.11
C GLN A 85 15.73 -2.14 -5.65
N SER A 86 15.07 -1.44 -4.71
CA SER A 86 15.48 -1.43 -3.30
C SER A 86 15.08 -2.69 -2.56
N THR A 87 13.96 -3.31 -2.92
CA THR A 87 13.43 -4.51 -2.24
C THR A 87 13.83 -5.81 -2.94
N GLY A 88 14.30 -5.74 -4.19
CA GLY A 88 14.50 -6.93 -5.00
C GLY A 88 13.23 -7.69 -5.37
N GLN A 89 12.05 -7.06 -5.21
CA GLN A 89 10.76 -7.65 -5.47
C GLN A 89 10.09 -7.01 -6.70
N ILE A 90 9.25 -7.76 -7.40
CA ILE A 90 8.40 -7.18 -8.45
C ILE A 90 7.37 -6.27 -7.77
N VAL A 91 7.21 -5.04 -8.28
CA VAL A 91 6.16 -4.13 -7.82
C VAL A 91 5.05 -4.10 -8.87
N ALA A 92 3.85 -4.52 -8.48
CA ALA A 92 2.64 -4.47 -9.29
C ALA A 92 1.80 -3.25 -8.86
N SER A 93 1.87 -2.16 -9.60
CA SER A 93 1.14 -0.92 -9.30
C SER A 93 -0.22 -0.92 -10.00
N VAL A 94 -1.28 -0.69 -9.25
CA VAL A 94 -2.67 -0.78 -9.70
C VAL A 94 -3.21 0.60 -10.07
N GLU A 95 -3.68 0.77 -11.29
CA GLU A 95 -4.39 1.96 -11.77
C GLU A 95 -5.88 1.86 -11.41
N TYR A 96 -6.21 2.07 -10.15
CA TYR A 96 -7.58 2.06 -9.67
C TYR A 96 -8.36 3.32 -10.08
N ARG A 97 -9.67 3.20 -10.30
CA ARG A 97 -10.51 4.32 -10.68
C ARG A 97 -10.64 5.35 -9.57
N LEU A 98 -10.53 6.62 -9.95
CA LEU A 98 -10.46 7.76 -9.03
C LEU A 98 -11.82 8.46 -8.85
N ALA A 99 -12.03 9.00 -7.67
CA ALA A 99 -13.08 9.95 -7.37
C ALA A 99 -12.75 11.33 -7.99
N PRO A 100 -13.71 12.22 -8.17
CA PRO A 100 -15.15 12.05 -7.91
C PRO A 100 -15.93 11.31 -8.99
N GLU A 101 -15.31 10.94 -10.13
CA GLU A 101 -15.96 10.21 -11.21
C GLU A 101 -16.37 8.80 -10.76
N TYR A 102 -15.54 8.17 -9.95
CA TYR A 102 -15.74 6.83 -9.41
C TYR A 102 -15.59 6.85 -7.89
N ARG A 103 -16.69 7.19 -7.22
CA ARG A 103 -16.74 7.31 -5.76
C ARG A 103 -16.64 5.95 -5.06
N PHE A 104 -16.47 5.96 -3.74
CA PHE A 104 -16.48 4.76 -2.92
C PHE A 104 -17.72 3.89 -3.21
N PRO A 105 -17.56 2.57 -3.35
CA PRO A 105 -16.35 1.78 -3.16
C PRO A 105 -15.61 1.41 -4.46
N VAL A 106 -15.78 2.14 -5.58
CA VAL A 106 -15.34 1.69 -6.92
C VAL A 106 -13.83 1.43 -6.96
N GLY A 107 -12.99 2.41 -6.57
CA GLY A 107 -11.54 2.23 -6.56
C GLY A 107 -11.08 1.14 -5.60
N LEU A 108 -11.75 1.00 -4.45
CA LEU A 108 -11.48 -0.11 -3.53
C LEU A 108 -11.76 -1.47 -4.18
N MET A 109 -12.85 -1.59 -4.93
CA MET A 109 -13.20 -2.84 -5.61
C MET A 109 -12.24 -3.17 -6.75
N ASP A 110 -11.65 -2.16 -7.41
CA ASP A 110 -10.58 -2.37 -8.38
C ASP A 110 -9.32 -2.95 -7.72
N CYS A 111 -8.91 -2.36 -6.59
CA CYS A 111 -7.78 -2.87 -5.80
C CYS A 111 -8.04 -4.28 -5.26
N TYR A 112 -9.26 -4.55 -4.80
CA TYR A 112 -9.65 -5.88 -4.33
C TYR A 112 -9.61 -6.93 -5.45
N ALA A 113 -10.14 -6.59 -6.63
CA ALA A 113 -10.12 -7.48 -7.80
C ALA A 113 -8.68 -7.77 -8.25
N ALA A 114 -7.81 -6.75 -8.25
CA ALA A 114 -6.40 -6.93 -8.52
C ALA A 114 -5.77 -7.88 -7.50
N ALA A 115 -5.94 -7.63 -6.20
CA ALA A 115 -5.42 -8.49 -5.17
C ALA A 115 -5.92 -9.94 -5.33
N LYS A 116 -7.23 -10.15 -5.43
CA LYS A 116 -7.81 -11.48 -5.63
C LYS A 116 -7.20 -12.20 -6.82
N THR A 117 -6.99 -11.50 -7.95
CA THR A 117 -6.37 -12.10 -9.14
C THR A 117 -4.94 -12.53 -8.87
N PHE A 118 -4.11 -11.71 -8.21
CA PHE A 118 -2.73 -12.07 -7.89
C PHE A 118 -2.64 -13.27 -6.95
N TYR A 119 -3.53 -13.38 -5.97
CA TYR A 119 -3.56 -14.48 -5.02
C TYR A 119 -4.13 -15.79 -5.59
N THR A 120 -5.06 -15.72 -6.57
CA THR A 120 -5.78 -16.90 -7.06
C THR A 120 -5.37 -17.33 -8.46
N ASN A 121 -4.83 -16.44 -9.29
CA ASN A 121 -4.48 -16.71 -10.69
C ASN A 121 -2.95 -16.74 -10.89
N ARG A 122 -2.40 -17.94 -10.99
CA ARG A 122 -0.95 -18.16 -11.17
C ARG A 122 -0.43 -17.85 -12.57
N PHE A 123 -1.31 -17.54 -13.53
CA PHE A 123 -0.90 -17.27 -14.93
C PHE A 123 -0.37 -15.86 -15.14
N LEU A 124 -0.72 -14.89 -14.27
CA LEU A 124 -0.26 -13.50 -14.40
C LEU A 124 1.23 -13.37 -14.06
N LEU A 125 1.60 -13.89 -12.91
CA LEU A 125 2.97 -14.07 -12.45
C LEU A 125 3.00 -15.40 -11.70
N ASN A 126 3.91 -16.29 -12.02
CA ASN A 126 4.06 -17.56 -11.29
C ASN A 126 4.63 -17.32 -9.88
N THR A 127 3.93 -16.47 -9.10
CA THR A 127 4.32 -16.15 -7.72
C THR A 127 3.65 -17.07 -6.71
N ASP A 128 4.26 -17.18 -5.54
CA ASP A 128 3.64 -17.82 -4.40
C ASP A 128 2.72 -16.82 -3.70
N PRO A 129 1.44 -17.15 -3.43
CA PRO A 129 0.56 -16.29 -2.67
C PRO A 129 1.14 -15.83 -1.33
N ASP A 130 1.92 -16.68 -0.64
CA ASP A 130 2.54 -16.35 0.64
C ASP A 130 3.70 -15.33 0.50
N ARG A 131 4.19 -15.09 -0.72
CA ARG A 131 5.21 -14.10 -1.06
C ARG A 131 4.64 -12.81 -1.70
N ILE A 132 3.32 -12.58 -1.56
CA ILE A 132 2.68 -11.34 -1.99
C ILE A 132 2.44 -10.45 -0.78
N THR A 133 2.97 -9.23 -0.83
CA THR A 133 2.75 -8.19 0.18
C THR A 133 1.82 -7.12 -0.41
N ILE A 134 0.77 -6.74 0.32
CA ILE A 134 -0.09 -5.61 -0.05
C ILE A 134 0.50 -4.34 0.57
N MET A 135 0.73 -3.31 -0.24
CA MET A 135 1.36 -2.07 0.21
C MET A 135 0.65 -0.86 -0.40
N GLY A 136 0.60 0.23 0.34
CA GLY A 136 0.13 1.50 -0.18
C GLY A 136 0.52 2.68 0.70
N ASP A 137 0.47 3.87 0.11
CA ASP A 137 0.76 5.12 0.80
C ASP A 137 -0.46 6.05 0.83
N SER A 138 -0.69 6.75 1.95
CA SER A 138 -1.79 7.71 2.11
C SER A 138 -3.16 7.06 1.83
N ALA A 139 -3.92 7.56 0.86
CA ALA A 139 -5.15 6.94 0.36
C ALA A 139 -4.93 5.49 -0.12
N GLY A 140 -3.77 5.18 -0.74
CA GLY A 140 -3.40 3.81 -1.09
C GLY A 140 -3.15 2.93 0.13
N GLY A 141 -2.66 3.50 1.23
CA GLY A 141 -2.55 2.82 2.52
C GLY A 141 -3.92 2.49 3.12
N ASN A 142 -4.91 3.37 2.96
CA ASN A 142 -6.31 3.08 3.27
C ASN A 142 -6.82 1.88 2.45
N LEU A 143 -6.64 1.93 1.12
CA LEU A 143 -7.06 0.86 0.22
C LEU A 143 -6.39 -0.48 0.57
N ALA A 144 -5.10 -0.46 0.92
CA ALA A 144 -4.37 -1.65 1.36
C ALA A 144 -4.97 -2.28 2.62
N ALA A 145 -5.22 -1.47 3.66
CA ALA A 145 -5.86 -1.92 4.87
C ALA A 145 -7.27 -2.47 4.62
N ALA A 146 -8.09 -1.74 3.84
CA ALA A 146 -9.45 -2.14 3.51
C ALA A 146 -9.50 -3.44 2.67
N VAL A 147 -8.59 -3.62 1.71
CA VAL A 147 -8.47 -4.86 0.91
C VAL A 147 -8.13 -6.05 1.81
N CYS A 148 -7.19 -5.89 2.76
CA CYS A 148 -6.84 -6.94 3.70
C CYS A 148 -8.01 -7.31 4.63
N MET A 149 -8.74 -6.31 5.15
CA MET A 149 -9.95 -6.53 5.95
C MET A 149 -11.02 -7.27 5.14
N MET A 150 -11.27 -6.82 3.91
CA MET A 150 -12.25 -7.42 3.01
C MET A 150 -11.87 -8.86 2.63
N ALA A 151 -10.59 -9.15 2.41
CA ALA A 151 -10.09 -10.50 2.13
C ALA A 151 -10.35 -11.44 3.31
N ARG A 152 -10.04 -11.01 4.53
CA ARG A 152 -10.34 -11.72 5.77
C ARG A 152 -11.84 -12.01 5.89
N ASP A 153 -12.69 -10.99 5.71
CA ASP A 153 -14.13 -11.09 5.94
C ASP A 153 -14.83 -11.98 4.90
N ARG A 154 -14.34 -11.98 3.66
CA ARG A 154 -14.88 -12.80 2.56
C ARG A 154 -14.26 -14.20 2.50
N GLY A 155 -13.06 -14.39 3.04
CA GLY A 155 -12.35 -15.66 2.98
C GLY A 155 -11.89 -16.04 1.56
N ASP A 156 -11.76 -15.07 0.65
CA ASP A 156 -11.41 -15.32 -0.74
C ASP A 156 -9.91 -15.60 -0.93
N PHE A 157 -9.06 -14.90 -0.16
CA PHE A 157 -7.62 -15.04 -0.09
C PHE A 157 -7.09 -14.49 1.23
N PHE A 158 -5.84 -14.79 1.58
CA PHE A 158 -5.27 -14.45 2.89
C PHE A 158 -3.89 -13.81 2.72
N PRO A 159 -3.79 -12.46 2.68
CA PRO A 159 -2.51 -11.77 2.68
C PRO A 159 -1.71 -12.11 3.95
N LYS A 160 -0.41 -12.41 3.78
CA LYS A 160 0.49 -12.63 4.93
C LYS A 160 1.05 -11.34 5.48
N LYS A 161 1.33 -10.37 4.60
CA LYS A 161 1.95 -9.10 4.95
C LYS A 161 1.20 -7.91 4.34
N GLN A 162 1.11 -6.82 5.11
CA GLN A 162 0.71 -5.52 4.61
C GLN A 162 1.68 -4.42 5.10
N ILE A 163 1.90 -3.41 4.26
CA ILE A 163 2.75 -2.26 4.56
C ILE A 163 1.95 -0.99 4.29
N LEU A 164 1.76 -0.18 5.32
CA LEU A 164 0.95 1.03 5.29
C LEU A 164 1.85 2.24 5.54
N ILE A 165 2.01 3.09 4.53
CA ILE A 165 2.84 4.30 4.60
C ILE A 165 1.93 5.50 4.84
N TYR A 166 2.06 6.16 6.00
CA TYR A 166 1.22 7.28 6.46
C TYR A 166 -0.25 7.13 6.04
N PRO A 167 -0.92 6.02 6.37
CA PRO A 167 -2.22 5.67 5.81
C PRO A 167 -3.34 6.61 6.29
N ALA A 168 -4.30 6.93 5.41
CA ALA A 168 -5.52 7.65 5.75
C ALA A 168 -6.58 6.66 6.26
N LEU A 169 -6.82 6.60 7.56
CA LEU A 169 -7.64 5.54 8.18
C LEU A 169 -8.91 6.07 8.86
N ASN A 170 -9.04 7.40 8.99
CA ASN A 170 -10.12 8.05 9.72
C ASN A 170 -11.19 8.62 8.79
N ASN A 171 -12.35 8.97 9.37
CA ASN A 171 -13.52 9.50 8.67
C ASN A 171 -13.80 10.98 8.95
N CYS A 172 -12.97 11.64 9.77
CA CYS A 172 -13.20 13.02 10.21
C CYS A 172 -11.88 13.73 10.49
N TYR A 173 -11.69 14.89 9.86
CA TYR A 173 -10.52 15.75 10.04
C TYR A 173 -10.92 17.18 10.45
N THR A 174 -12.05 17.32 11.13
CA THR A 174 -12.51 18.58 11.72
C THR A 174 -12.04 18.70 13.18
N GLU A 175 -12.51 19.73 13.88
CA GLU A 175 -12.26 19.91 15.32
C GLU A 175 -12.81 18.75 16.17
N ASP A 176 -13.79 18.00 15.64
CA ASP A 176 -14.37 16.82 16.28
C ASP A 176 -13.50 15.55 16.17
N SER A 177 -12.41 15.61 15.42
CA SER A 177 -11.49 14.47 15.32
C SER A 177 -10.90 14.11 16.69
N PRO A 178 -10.86 12.80 17.05
CA PRO A 178 -10.27 12.36 18.31
C PRO A 178 -8.73 12.44 18.31
N PHE A 179 -8.11 12.69 17.15
CA PHE A 179 -6.66 12.64 16.97
C PHE A 179 -6.02 14.01 17.12
N GLU A 180 -5.04 14.12 18.02
CA GLU A 180 -4.34 15.38 18.30
C GLU A 180 -3.53 15.85 17.09
N SER A 181 -2.97 14.93 16.28
CA SER A 181 -2.23 15.28 15.07
C SER A 181 -3.07 16.04 14.04
N VAL A 182 -4.37 15.83 14.00
CA VAL A 182 -5.29 16.61 13.13
C VAL A 182 -5.28 18.10 13.54
N LYS A 183 -5.18 18.39 14.84
CA LYS A 183 -5.15 19.76 15.37
C LYS A 183 -3.75 20.37 15.26
N THR A 184 -2.74 19.64 15.64
CA THR A 184 -1.35 20.14 15.72
C THR A 184 -0.66 20.21 14.36
N ASN A 185 -0.97 19.30 13.44
CA ASN A 185 -0.34 19.18 12.12
C ASN A 185 -1.33 19.43 10.97
N GLY A 186 -2.58 19.77 11.27
CA GLY A 186 -3.63 20.00 10.25
C GLY A 186 -3.51 21.30 9.49
N THR A 187 -2.56 22.17 9.84
CA THR A 187 -2.29 23.44 9.16
C THR A 187 -0.79 23.68 9.02
N GLY A 188 -0.40 24.48 8.01
CA GLY A 188 1.00 24.89 7.84
C GLY A 188 1.91 23.84 7.18
N TYR A 189 1.42 22.65 6.87
CA TYR A 189 2.14 21.58 6.19
C TYR A 189 1.53 21.28 4.81
N LEU A 190 2.16 20.37 4.07
CA LEU A 190 1.75 20.01 2.70
C LEU A 190 0.33 19.44 2.64
N LEU A 191 -0.01 18.53 3.56
CA LEU A 191 -1.36 18.04 3.77
C LEU A 191 -1.99 18.78 4.94
N THR A 192 -3.22 19.30 4.73
CA THR A 192 -3.99 19.96 5.80
C THR A 192 -5.25 19.15 6.13
N ALA A 193 -5.78 19.38 7.32
CA ALA A 193 -7.05 18.80 7.74
C ALA A 193 -8.21 19.19 6.80
N GLU A 194 -8.24 20.44 6.34
CA GLU A 194 -9.20 20.92 5.35
C GLU A 194 -9.13 20.14 4.03
N LYS A 195 -7.91 19.93 3.50
CA LYS A 195 -7.73 19.12 2.29
C LYS A 195 -8.19 17.68 2.48
N MET A 196 -7.96 17.09 3.67
CA MET A 196 -8.45 15.75 3.97
C MET A 196 -9.99 15.70 3.96
N GLU A 197 -10.66 16.69 4.55
CA GLU A 197 -12.13 16.76 4.49
C GLU A 197 -12.64 16.90 3.06
N ASP A 198 -11.95 17.67 2.20
CA ASP A 198 -12.34 17.79 0.81
C ASP A 198 -12.13 16.47 0.04
N TYR A 199 -11.03 15.74 0.29
CA TYR A 199 -10.83 14.42 -0.28
C TYR A 199 -11.91 13.43 0.15
N LEU A 200 -12.31 13.42 1.43
CA LEU A 200 -13.41 12.58 1.90
C LEU A 200 -14.73 12.92 1.19
N LYS A 201 -15.07 14.19 1.00
CA LYS A 201 -16.27 14.63 0.25
C LYS A 201 -16.25 14.20 -1.22
N PHE A 202 -15.08 14.19 -1.86
CA PHE A 202 -14.96 13.67 -3.23
C PHE A 202 -15.08 12.15 -3.28
N TYR A 203 -14.54 11.46 -2.29
CA TYR A 203 -14.49 10.01 -2.25
C TYR A 203 -15.82 9.37 -1.86
N GLU A 204 -16.54 9.91 -0.87
CA GLU A 204 -17.83 9.38 -0.41
C GLU A 204 -18.92 9.44 -1.49
N SER A 205 -19.72 8.39 -1.64
CA SER A 205 -20.94 8.39 -2.45
C SER A 205 -22.14 8.96 -1.70
N CYS A 206 -22.18 8.73 -0.40
CA CYS A 206 -23.16 9.25 0.54
C CYS A 206 -22.52 9.42 1.92
N PRO A 207 -23.11 10.24 2.82
CA PRO A 207 -22.56 10.49 4.16
C PRO A 207 -22.41 9.23 5.03
N GLU A 208 -23.22 8.20 4.79
CA GLU A 208 -23.20 6.93 5.51
C GLU A 208 -21.92 6.14 5.26
N ASP A 209 -21.27 6.35 4.09
CA ASP A 209 -20.00 5.70 3.75
C ASP A 209 -18.94 5.98 4.79
N ARG A 210 -18.91 7.18 5.38
CA ARG A 210 -17.96 7.55 6.44
C ARG A 210 -18.04 6.67 7.69
N ARG A 211 -19.12 5.87 7.86
CA ARG A 211 -19.28 4.91 8.95
C ARG A 211 -18.87 3.49 8.56
N ASN A 212 -18.54 3.27 7.30
CA ASN A 212 -18.16 1.97 6.80
C ASN A 212 -16.68 1.69 7.14
N PRO A 213 -16.34 0.57 7.80
CA PRO A 213 -14.94 0.22 8.11
C PRO A 213 -14.04 0.06 6.88
N TYR A 214 -14.58 -0.23 5.71
CA TYR A 214 -13.78 -0.28 4.48
C TYR A 214 -13.50 1.11 3.89
N PHE A 215 -14.28 2.13 4.28
CA PHE A 215 -13.99 3.53 3.99
C PHE A 215 -13.00 4.10 5.01
N ALA A 216 -13.22 3.84 6.29
CA ALA A 216 -12.43 4.31 7.41
C ALA A 216 -12.00 3.13 8.31
N PRO A 217 -10.88 2.48 8.02
CA PRO A 217 -10.42 1.27 8.71
C PRO A 217 -10.28 1.39 10.22
N ILE A 218 -10.07 2.58 10.75
CA ILE A 218 -10.00 2.82 12.20
C ILE A 218 -11.30 2.47 12.95
N LEU A 219 -12.43 2.44 12.23
CA LEU A 219 -13.77 2.14 12.78
C LEU A 219 -14.05 0.64 12.88
N GLU A 220 -13.15 -0.21 12.38
CA GLU A 220 -13.29 -1.67 12.51
C GLU A 220 -13.42 -2.07 13.99
N LYS A 221 -14.25 -3.08 14.25
CA LYS A 221 -14.49 -3.61 15.59
C LYS A 221 -13.73 -4.91 15.86
N ASN A 222 -13.41 -5.66 14.81
CA ASN A 222 -12.70 -6.92 14.90
C ASN A 222 -11.37 -6.85 14.13
N PHE A 223 -10.30 -6.55 14.84
CA PHE A 223 -8.94 -6.48 14.29
C PHE A 223 -8.20 -7.82 14.28
N ARG A 224 -8.85 -8.93 14.62
CA ARG A 224 -8.21 -10.27 14.63
C ARG A 224 -7.97 -10.78 13.21
N ASN A 225 -6.96 -11.66 13.08
CA ASN A 225 -6.62 -12.34 11.84
C ASN A 225 -6.30 -11.38 10.68
N MET A 226 -5.66 -10.27 10.99
CA MET A 226 -5.07 -9.37 10.01
C MET A 226 -3.66 -9.81 9.66
N PRO A 227 -3.13 -9.44 8.48
CA PRO A 227 -1.76 -9.74 8.10
C PRO A 227 -0.74 -9.17 9.08
N ASP A 228 0.48 -9.73 9.09
CA ASP A 228 1.63 -9.06 9.66
C ASP A 228 1.72 -7.65 9.07
N THR A 229 1.84 -6.64 9.92
CA THR A 229 1.65 -5.25 9.50
C THR A 229 2.85 -4.38 9.85
N LEU A 230 3.39 -3.68 8.85
CA LEU A 230 4.30 -2.56 9.05
C LEU A 230 3.53 -1.26 8.80
N ILE A 231 3.59 -0.33 9.76
CA ILE A 231 3.04 1.02 9.61
C ILE A 231 4.18 2.02 9.75
N LEU A 232 4.35 2.87 8.75
CA LEU A 232 5.25 4.03 8.84
C LEU A 232 4.40 5.31 8.90
N THR A 233 4.60 6.14 9.92
CA THR A 233 3.93 7.43 10.06
C THR A 233 4.93 8.57 9.88
N ALA A 234 4.46 9.75 9.48
CA ALA A 234 5.29 10.94 9.38
C ALA A 234 5.07 11.81 10.62
N GLU A 235 6.14 12.42 11.16
CA GLU A 235 6.04 13.21 12.38
C GLU A 235 5.10 14.42 12.21
N PHE A 236 5.25 15.16 11.10
CA PHE A 236 4.48 16.37 10.81
C PHE A 236 3.34 16.08 9.82
N ASP A 237 2.39 15.23 10.26
CA ASP A 237 1.30 14.74 9.43
C ASP A 237 0.00 14.71 10.23
N PRO A 238 -1.12 15.27 9.74
CA PRO A 238 -2.40 15.11 10.39
C PRO A 238 -2.86 13.65 10.55
N LEU A 239 -2.37 12.73 9.70
CA LEU A 239 -2.72 11.31 9.71
C LEU A 239 -1.86 10.48 10.69
N ARG A 240 -0.90 11.10 11.37
CA ARG A 240 0.08 10.39 12.24
C ARG A 240 -0.61 9.53 13.29
N ASP A 241 -1.46 10.14 14.11
CA ASP A 241 -2.01 9.49 15.29
C ASP A 241 -2.99 8.37 14.93
N GLU A 242 -3.79 8.52 13.87
CA GLU A 242 -4.70 7.45 13.43
C GLU A 242 -3.95 6.22 12.93
N GLY A 243 -2.80 6.40 12.27
CA GLY A 243 -1.92 5.31 11.86
C GLY A 243 -1.34 4.56 13.06
N GLU A 244 -0.87 5.28 14.07
CA GLU A 244 -0.29 4.71 15.29
C GLU A 244 -1.37 3.98 16.12
N VAL A 245 -2.53 4.59 16.32
CA VAL A 245 -3.66 3.97 17.04
C VAL A 245 -4.19 2.72 16.30
N PHE A 246 -4.22 2.75 14.97
CA PHE A 246 -4.58 1.55 14.20
C PHE A 246 -3.60 0.41 14.45
N GLY A 247 -2.30 0.70 14.49
CA GLY A 247 -1.27 -0.26 14.85
C GLY A 247 -1.44 -0.84 16.27
N GLU A 248 -1.81 0.00 17.24
CA GLU A 248 -2.11 -0.43 18.62
C GLU A 248 -3.31 -1.39 18.64
N LYS A 249 -4.42 -1.04 17.97
CA LYS A 249 -5.61 -1.91 17.89
C LYS A 249 -5.31 -3.26 17.25
N LEU A 250 -4.47 -3.28 16.20
CA LEU A 250 -4.02 -4.52 15.60
C LEU A 250 -3.20 -5.37 16.56
N LYS A 251 -2.28 -4.78 17.33
CA LYS A 251 -1.46 -5.47 18.35
C LYS A 251 -2.32 -6.03 19.48
N GLU A 252 -3.25 -5.23 20.00
CA GLU A 252 -4.18 -5.66 21.05
C GLU A 252 -5.05 -6.85 20.62
N ALA A 253 -5.36 -6.93 19.33
CA ALA A 253 -6.09 -8.05 18.74
C ALA A 253 -5.22 -9.30 18.50
N GLY A 254 -3.92 -9.26 18.81
CA GLY A 254 -2.99 -10.39 18.73
C GLY A 254 -2.28 -10.54 17.38
N ASN A 255 -2.31 -9.52 16.51
CA ASN A 255 -1.54 -9.55 15.27
C ASN A 255 -0.10 -9.10 15.49
N ARG A 256 0.82 -9.53 14.62
CA ARG A 256 2.20 -9.02 14.58
C ARG A 256 2.23 -7.66 13.88
N VAL A 257 2.73 -6.63 14.59
CA VAL A 257 2.70 -5.25 14.07
C VAL A 257 3.96 -4.50 14.46
N GLU A 258 4.56 -3.85 13.48
CA GLU A 258 5.62 -2.86 13.68
C GLU A 258 5.07 -1.47 13.31
N VAL A 259 5.30 -0.49 14.18
CA VAL A 259 4.94 0.91 13.93
C VAL A 259 6.18 1.77 14.13
N HIS A 260 6.54 2.55 13.11
CA HIS A 260 7.68 3.46 13.17
C HIS A 260 7.27 4.85 12.71
N ARG A 261 7.53 5.86 13.55
CA ARG A 261 7.39 7.26 13.20
C ARG A 261 8.69 7.75 12.57
N ILE A 262 8.60 8.27 11.35
CA ILE A 262 9.75 8.86 10.65
C ILE A 262 9.91 10.30 11.13
N ALA A 263 10.96 10.53 11.93
CA ALA A 263 11.23 11.82 12.53
C ALA A 263 11.56 12.89 11.48
N GLY A 264 11.04 14.10 11.63
CA GLY A 264 11.23 15.20 10.68
C GLY A 264 10.46 15.06 9.36
N ALA A 265 9.77 13.96 9.13
CA ALA A 265 9.02 13.74 7.90
C ALA A 265 7.65 14.44 7.92
N PHE A 266 7.18 14.83 6.76
CA PHE A 266 5.83 15.34 6.51
C PHE A 266 5.08 14.41 5.55
N HIS A 267 3.76 14.56 5.48
CA HIS A 267 2.93 13.73 4.58
C HIS A 267 3.41 13.76 3.13
N GLY A 268 3.44 12.61 2.48
CA GLY A 268 3.88 12.50 1.08
C GLY A 268 5.39 12.38 0.87
N TYR A 269 6.20 12.35 1.95
CA TYR A 269 7.66 12.27 1.83
C TYR A 269 8.15 11.06 1.02
N PHE A 270 7.43 9.94 1.08
CA PHE A 270 7.82 8.70 0.40
C PHE A 270 7.92 8.86 -1.12
N ALA A 271 7.10 9.74 -1.69
CA ALA A 271 7.10 10.05 -3.12
C ALA A 271 8.25 10.98 -3.56
N LEU A 272 9.03 11.57 -2.62
CA LEU A 272 10.13 12.49 -2.95
C LEU A 272 11.34 11.80 -3.58
N GLY A 273 11.49 10.49 -3.35
CA GLY A 273 12.55 9.69 -3.94
C GLY A 273 13.73 9.38 -3.01
N ILE A 274 14.52 8.38 -3.40
CA ILE A 274 15.55 7.71 -2.57
C ILE A 274 16.70 8.61 -2.09
N LYS A 275 16.86 9.80 -2.63
CA LYS A 275 17.88 10.74 -2.16
C LYS A 275 17.56 11.37 -0.80
N PHE A 276 16.29 11.34 -0.40
CA PHE A 276 15.86 11.87 0.89
C PHE A 276 16.06 10.83 1.99
N LEU A 277 16.63 11.25 3.13
CA LEU A 277 16.95 10.36 4.25
C LEU A 277 15.72 9.62 4.78
N HIS A 278 14.59 10.30 4.88
CA HIS A 278 13.31 9.72 5.33
C HIS A 278 12.86 8.56 4.42
N VAL A 279 13.09 8.66 3.11
CA VAL A 279 12.78 7.59 2.16
C VAL A 279 13.74 6.41 2.33
N GLN A 280 15.05 6.68 2.52
CA GLN A 280 16.04 5.62 2.79
C GLN A 280 15.73 4.88 4.10
N GLU A 281 15.39 5.61 5.16
CA GLU A 281 14.98 5.05 6.44
C GLU A 281 13.74 4.17 6.28
N SER A 282 12.74 4.65 5.53
CA SER A 282 11.54 3.87 5.24
C SER A 282 11.85 2.56 4.51
N PHE A 283 12.74 2.58 3.51
CA PHE A 283 13.15 1.36 2.82
C PHE A 283 13.96 0.41 3.72
N ALA A 284 14.71 0.93 4.70
CA ALA A 284 15.39 0.07 5.68
C ALA A 284 14.38 -0.71 6.53
N TYR A 285 13.29 -0.04 6.99
CA TYR A 285 12.19 -0.72 7.70
C TYR A 285 11.45 -1.71 6.80
N VAL A 286 11.12 -1.31 5.57
CA VAL A 286 10.43 -2.17 4.59
C VAL A 286 11.23 -3.42 4.31
N ASN A 287 12.52 -3.30 3.98
CA ASN A 287 13.38 -4.44 3.68
C ASN A 287 13.49 -5.40 4.86
N ARG A 288 13.76 -4.89 6.06
CA ARG A 288 13.81 -5.70 7.28
C ARG A 288 12.50 -6.46 7.52
N PHE A 289 11.36 -5.81 7.34
CA PHE A 289 10.05 -6.42 7.52
C PHE A 289 9.78 -7.51 6.47
N LEU A 290 10.23 -7.32 5.23
CA LEU A 290 10.08 -8.31 4.16
C LEU A 290 10.96 -9.55 4.37
N GLU A 291 12.20 -9.38 4.91
CA GLU A 291 13.20 -10.45 5.12
C GLU A 291 12.88 -11.38 6.30
N THR A 292 12.04 -10.97 7.24
CA THR A 292 11.86 -11.66 8.53
C THR A 292 11.33 -13.11 8.41
N GLU A 293 10.72 -13.49 7.29
CA GLU A 293 10.24 -14.88 7.07
C GLU A 293 11.28 -15.80 6.41
N GLU A 294 12.12 -15.27 5.53
CA GLU A 294 13.14 -16.11 4.86
C GLU A 294 14.14 -16.70 5.86
N GLN A 295 14.39 -15.99 6.97
CA GLN A 295 15.27 -16.46 8.04
C GLN A 295 14.59 -17.48 8.97
N GLU A 296 13.28 -17.41 9.20
CA GLU A 296 12.55 -18.38 10.03
C GLU A 296 12.30 -19.67 9.27
N GLU A 297 11.96 -19.61 7.99
CA GLU A 297 11.85 -20.82 7.14
C GLU A 297 13.20 -21.52 6.93
N GLY A 298 14.28 -20.77 6.76
CA GLY A 298 15.64 -21.31 6.68
C GLY A 298 16.03 -22.07 7.96
N LYS A 299 15.75 -21.51 9.13
CA LYS A 299 16.03 -22.17 10.43
C LYS A 299 15.18 -23.44 10.64
N HIS A 300 13.90 -23.40 10.30
CA HIS A 300 13.04 -24.58 10.39
C HIS A 300 13.40 -25.67 9.39
N HIS A 301 13.94 -25.31 8.23
CA HIS A 301 14.42 -26.29 7.25
C HIS A 301 15.73 -26.94 7.73
N GLU A 302 16.67 -26.18 8.29
CA GLU A 302 17.91 -26.71 8.88
C GLU A 302 17.62 -27.59 10.11
N GLU A 303 16.69 -27.21 10.98
CA GLU A 303 16.29 -28.03 12.12
C GLU A 303 15.62 -29.35 11.71
N ARG A 304 14.83 -29.35 10.64
CA ARG A 304 14.24 -30.60 10.09
C ARG A 304 15.29 -31.53 9.48
N ILE A 305 16.27 -30.99 8.76
CA ILE A 305 17.37 -31.78 8.19
C ILE A 305 18.23 -32.39 9.32
N CYS A 306 18.53 -31.62 10.35
CA CYS A 306 19.32 -32.07 11.49
C CYS A 306 18.61 -33.14 12.34
N THR A 307 17.28 -33.21 12.27
CA THR A 307 16.47 -34.25 12.99
C THR A 307 16.38 -35.54 12.20
N VAL A 308 16.44 -35.51 10.88
CA VAL A 308 16.39 -36.69 10.00
C VAL A 308 17.75 -37.43 9.95
N GLU A 309 18.87 -36.69 10.13
CA GLU A 309 20.21 -37.33 10.16
C GLU A 309 20.56 -38.02 11.51
N LYS A 310 19.71 -37.89 12.52
CA LYS A 310 19.89 -38.50 13.85
C LYS A 310 18.97 -39.68 14.12
N THR A 311 18.20 -40.12 13.16
CA THR A 311 17.37 -41.34 13.19
C THR A 311 17.83 -42.33 12.15
#